data_e9f8bb273ed75a62e07cf086a57f7b3e
#
_entry.id   e9f8bb273ed75a62e07cf086a57f7b3e
#
_cell.length_a   1.000
_cell.length_b   1.000
_cell.length_c   1.000
_cell.angle_alpha   90.00
_cell.angle_beta   90.00
_cell.angle_gamma   90.00
#
_symmetry.space_group_name_H-M   'P 1'
#
loop_
_entity.id
_entity.type
_entity.pdbx_description
1 polymer ?
#
loop_
_entity_poly.entity_id
_entity_poly.type
_entity_poly.pdbx_seq_one_letter_code
_entity_poly.pdbx_strand_id
1 'polypeptide(L)'
;LREAFDRQLNDEGRRMLEVTSGQCVAETAFAYGLRRTSEFTVDGRSLADAARSEPEILRVLEGYNLGKVAPAVPALVLIGRNDDVVPHHTAVDLVRDWCAQGTTVELRTAELPALAPGLVVDHALPMLVERDTNARYLMDRVQGRPAPNSCGTV
;
A
#
# COMPACT_ATOMS: atom_id res chain seq x y z
N LEU A 1 -4.31 -13.08 -16.99
CA LEU A 1 -3.67 -11.95 -16.32
C LEU A 1 -2.24 -11.69 -16.82
N ARG A 2 -1.35 -12.71 -16.82
CA ARG A 2 0.05 -12.52 -17.29
C ARG A 2 0.09 -12.01 -18.74
N GLU A 3 -0.64 -12.65 -19.63
CA GLU A 3 -0.73 -12.22 -21.04
C GLU A 3 -1.28 -10.79 -21.20
N ALA A 4 -2.23 -10.37 -20.35
CA ALA A 4 -2.74 -9.01 -20.35
C ALA A 4 -1.65 -7.99 -19.96
N PHE A 5 -0.83 -8.31 -18.97
CA PHE A 5 0.33 -7.49 -18.62
C PHE A 5 1.39 -7.50 -19.72
N ASP A 6 1.71 -8.66 -20.28
CA ASP A 6 2.73 -8.80 -21.34
C ASP A 6 2.40 -7.96 -22.58
N ARG A 7 1.10 -7.77 -22.89
CA ARG A 7 0.66 -6.88 -23.97
C ARG A 7 0.96 -5.41 -23.71
N GLN A 8 0.97 -4.99 -22.44
CA GLN A 8 1.20 -3.60 -22.04
C GLN A 8 2.68 -3.27 -21.88
N LEU A 9 3.54 -4.28 -21.72
CA LEU A 9 4.95 -4.10 -21.43
C LEU A 9 5.80 -4.16 -22.71
N ASN A 10 6.76 -3.24 -22.81
CA ASN A 10 7.85 -3.33 -23.78
C ASN A 10 8.89 -4.38 -23.32
N ASP A 11 9.96 -4.58 -24.08
CA ASP A 11 10.97 -5.60 -23.78
C ASP A 11 11.67 -5.35 -22.43
N GLU A 12 11.89 -4.10 -22.07
CA GLU A 12 12.48 -3.74 -20.78
C GLU A 12 11.49 -4.00 -19.62
N GLY A 13 10.21 -3.69 -19.81
CA GLY A 13 9.17 -3.99 -18.85
C GLY A 13 8.99 -5.48 -18.59
N ARG A 14 9.04 -6.31 -19.63
CA ARG A 14 9.02 -7.77 -19.51
C ARG A 14 10.23 -8.28 -18.73
N ARG A 15 11.44 -7.76 -19.05
CA ARG A 15 12.67 -8.10 -18.32
C ARG A 15 12.60 -7.67 -16.86
N MET A 16 12.11 -6.45 -16.59
CA MET A 16 11.90 -5.96 -15.21
C MET A 16 10.99 -6.92 -14.43
N LEU A 17 9.85 -7.32 -15.00
CA LEU A 17 8.91 -8.23 -14.35
C LEU A 17 9.54 -9.61 -14.06
N GLU A 18 10.35 -10.12 -14.96
CA GLU A 18 11.07 -11.38 -14.77
C GLU A 18 12.11 -11.27 -13.64
N VAL A 19 12.93 -10.22 -13.65
CA VAL A 19 13.96 -9.99 -12.62
C VAL A 19 13.32 -9.80 -11.25
N THR A 20 12.29 -8.94 -11.15
CA THR A 20 11.65 -8.61 -9.87
C THR A 20 10.87 -9.79 -9.28
N SER A 21 10.48 -10.78 -10.09
CA SER A 21 9.79 -11.99 -9.59
C SER A 21 10.64 -12.80 -8.61
N GLY A 22 11.96 -12.67 -8.64
CA GLY A 22 12.90 -13.32 -7.73
C GLY A 22 13.52 -12.40 -6.67
N GLN A 23 13.11 -11.13 -6.61
CA GLN A 23 13.69 -10.12 -5.73
C GLN A 23 12.81 -9.82 -4.51
N CYS A 24 13.44 -9.40 -3.41
CA CYS A 24 12.76 -8.76 -2.31
C CYS A 24 12.43 -7.29 -2.62
N VAL A 25 11.49 -6.69 -1.88
CA VAL A 25 11.04 -5.30 -2.06
C VAL A 25 12.21 -4.32 -2.06
N ALA A 26 13.18 -4.48 -1.16
CA ALA A 26 14.34 -3.60 -1.08
C ALA A 26 15.20 -3.62 -2.35
N GLU A 27 15.46 -4.79 -2.89
CA GLU A 27 16.24 -4.96 -4.14
C GLU A 27 15.51 -4.32 -5.33
N THR A 28 14.20 -4.54 -5.43
CA THR A 28 13.35 -3.94 -6.46
C THR A 28 13.31 -2.41 -6.33
N ALA A 29 13.17 -1.87 -5.12
CA ALA A 29 13.18 -0.45 -4.87
C ALA A 29 14.53 0.19 -5.26
N PHE A 30 15.64 -0.45 -4.94
CA PHE A 30 16.96 0.01 -5.34
C PHE A 30 17.17 0.00 -6.86
N ALA A 31 16.69 -1.03 -7.54
CA ALA A 31 16.87 -1.18 -8.99
C ALA A 31 15.94 -0.27 -9.80
N TYR A 32 14.71 -0.04 -9.34
CA TYR A 32 13.65 0.57 -10.14
C TYR A 32 12.90 1.73 -9.46
N GLY A 33 13.09 1.98 -8.16
CA GLY A 33 12.28 2.92 -7.38
C GLY A 33 12.31 4.38 -7.88
N LEU A 34 13.39 4.80 -8.54
CA LEU A 34 13.51 6.13 -9.15
C LEU A 34 13.13 6.17 -10.64
N ARG A 35 12.76 5.03 -11.23
CA ARG A 35 12.38 4.95 -12.63
C ARG A 35 10.87 5.22 -12.81
N ARG A 36 10.53 5.84 -13.91
CA ARG A 36 9.13 6.07 -14.27
C ARG A 36 8.52 4.80 -14.85
N THR A 37 7.35 4.41 -14.40
CA THR A 37 6.66 3.21 -14.90
C THR A 37 6.32 3.29 -16.39
N SER A 38 6.21 4.51 -16.95
CA SER A 38 6.03 4.75 -18.37
C SER A 38 7.20 4.29 -19.26
N GLU A 39 8.39 4.10 -18.69
CA GLU A 39 9.54 3.58 -19.42
C GLU A 39 9.40 2.09 -19.77
N PHE A 40 8.52 1.38 -19.07
CA PHE A 40 8.31 -0.06 -19.18
C PHE A 40 7.10 -0.47 -20.01
N THR A 41 6.33 0.50 -20.54
CA THR A 41 5.12 0.25 -21.33
C THR A 41 5.35 0.47 -22.82
N VAL A 42 4.55 -0.20 -23.66
CA VAL A 42 4.68 -0.14 -25.13
C VAL A 42 4.34 1.23 -25.70
N ASP A 43 3.49 2.00 -25.03
CA ASP A 43 2.97 3.29 -25.50
C ASP A 43 3.43 4.49 -24.63
N GLY A 44 4.31 4.26 -23.65
CA GLY A 44 4.84 5.30 -22.79
C GLY A 44 3.85 5.85 -21.75
N ARG A 45 2.67 5.22 -21.59
CA ARG A 45 1.75 5.53 -20.49
C ARG A 45 2.29 4.98 -19.17
N SER A 46 1.83 5.52 -18.05
CA SER A 46 2.15 4.90 -16.76
C SER A 46 1.61 3.47 -16.70
N LEU A 47 2.25 2.60 -15.93
CA LEU A 47 1.77 1.22 -15.74
C LEU A 47 0.37 1.19 -15.13
N ALA A 48 0.05 2.19 -14.29
CA ALA A 48 -1.28 2.34 -13.71
C ALA A 48 -2.34 2.65 -14.77
N ASP A 49 -2.04 3.51 -15.75
CA ASP A 49 -2.98 3.84 -16.83
C ASP A 49 -3.11 2.68 -17.82
N ALA A 50 -2.02 1.98 -18.10
CA ALA A 50 -2.03 0.76 -18.88
C ALA A 50 -2.91 -0.32 -18.22
N ALA A 51 -2.77 -0.51 -16.92
CA ALA A 51 -3.58 -1.46 -16.15
C ALA A 51 -5.07 -1.10 -16.16
N ARG A 52 -5.41 0.20 -16.01
CA ARG A 52 -6.81 0.66 -16.07
C ARG A 52 -7.47 0.46 -17.43
N SER A 53 -6.70 0.45 -18.51
CA SER A 53 -7.22 0.21 -19.86
C SER A 53 -7.45 -1.26 -20.20
N GLU A 54 -7.01 -2.18 -19.33
CA GLU A 54 -7.16 -3.63 -19.51
C GLU A 54 -8.22 -4.19 -18.54
N PRO A 55 -9.42 -4.54 -19.01
CA PRO A 55 -10.50 -5.00 -18.12
C PRO A 55 -10.16 -6.25 -17.31
N GLU A 56 -9.30 -7.12 -17.83
CA GLU A 56 -8.83 -8.32 -17.12
C GLU A 56 -7.96 -7.96 -15.92
N ILE A 57 -7.03 -7.01 -16.10
CA ILE A 57 -6.16 -6.52 -15.02
C ILE A 57 -7.00 -5.78 -13.99
N LEU A 58 -7.87 -4.87 -14.44
CA LEU A 58 -8.71 -4.08 -13.55
C LEU A 58 -9.58 -4.97 -12.65
N ARG A 59 -10.22 -6.00 -13.21
CA ARG A 59 -11.05 -6.94 -12.44
C ARG A 59 -10.26 -7.64 -11.33
N VAL A 60 -9.01 -8.02 -11.59
CA VAL A 60 -8.14 -8.66 -10.59
C VAL A 60 -7.73 -7.64 -9.53
N LEU A 61 -7.32 -6.44 -9.90
CA LEU A 61 -6.97 -5.38 -8.96
C LEU A 61 -8.15 -4.98 -8.06
N GLU A 62 -9.35 -4.89 -8.62
CA GLU A 62 -10.58 -4.66 -7.85
C GLU A 62 -10.87 -5.77 -6.85
N GLY A 63 -10.51 -7.02 -7.19
CA GLY A 63 -10.61 -8.17 -6.28
C GLY A 63 -9.68 -8.06 -5.07
N TYR A 64 -8.53 -7.42 -5.23
CA TYR A 64 -7.56 -7.18 -4.17
C TYR A 64 -7.77 -5.85 -3.42
N ASN A 65 -8.78 -5.06 -3.80
CA ASN A 65 -9.05 -3.81 -3.12
C ASN A 65 -9.46 -4.06 -1.67
N LEU A 66 -8.72 -3.47 -0.74
CA LEU A 66 -9.00 -3.54 0.70
C LEU A 66 -10.26 -2.71 1.01
N GLY A 67 -10.88 -2.96 2.17
CA GLY A 67 -12.07 -2.24 2.60
C GLY A 67 -13.39 -2.98 2.36
N LYS A 68 -13.46 -3.89 1.39
CA LYS A 68 -14.68 -4.67 1.08
C LYS A 68 -15.09 -5.61 2.21
N VAL A 69 -14.12 -6.11 2.97
CA VAL A 69 -14.34 -6.99 4.12
C VAL A 69 -13.65 -6.39 5.32
N ALA A 70 -14.43 -6.06 6.33
CA ALA A 70 -13.91 -5.49 7.56
C ALA A 70 -13.32 -6.59 8.47
N PRO A 71 -12.23 -6.30 9.23
CA PRO A 71 -11.74 -7.20 10.25
C PRO A 71 -12.78 -7.50 11.32
N ALA A 72 -12.88 -8.76 11.75
CA ALA A 72 -13.75 -9.16 12.86
C ALA A 72 -13.18 -8.78 14.24
N VAL A 73 -11.99 -8.22 14.28
CA VAL A 73 -11.28 -7.79 15.49
C VAL A 73 -10.85 -6.33 15.35
N PRO A 74 -10.60 -5.61 16.46
CA PRO A 74 -10.10 -4.24 16.40
C PRO A 74 -8.80 -4.15 15.58
N ALA A 75 -8.69 -3.13 14.74
CA ALA A 75 -7.55 -2.91 13.87
C ALA A 75 -6.80 -1.62 14.21
N LEU A 76 -5.47 -1.65 14.01
CA LEU A 76 -4.61 -0.46 13.96
C LEU A 76 -4.13 -0.29 12.52
N VAL A 77 -4.41 0.87 11.94
CA VAL A 77 -3.87 1.31 10.65
C VAL A 77 -2.83 2.39 10.93
N LEU A 78 -1.58 2.09 10.60
CA LEU A 78 -0.48 3.04 10.70
C LEU A 78 -0.05 3.45 9.30
N ILE A 79 0.04 4.75 9.04
CA ILE A 79 0.43 5.30 7.75
C ILE A 79 1.31 6.54 7.93
N GLY A 80 2.31 6.73 7.07
CA GLY A 80 3.07 7.97 6.99
C GLY A 80 2.26 9.08 6.29
N ARG A 81 2.42 10.34 6.75
CA ARG A 81 1.82 11.47 6.04
C ARG A 81 2.34 11.59 4.61
N ASN A 82 3.61 11.33 4.43
CA ASN A 82 4.34 11.43 3.16
C ASN A 82 4.70 10.05 2.59
N ASP A 83 3.87 9.03 2.87
CA ASP A 83 4.08 7.68 2.35
C ASP A 83 4.19 7.70 0.81
N ASP A 84 5.30 7.20 0.29
CA ASP A 84 5.66 7.24 -1.12
C ASP A 84 5.22 5.99 -1.91
N VAL A 85 4.59 5.03 -1.24
CA VAL A 85 4.05 3.79 -1.83
C VAL A 85 2.53 3.76 -1.75
N VAL A 86 1.99 4.01 -0.56
CA VAL A 86 0.55 4.01 -0.30
C VAL A 86 0.12 5.44 0.06
N PRO A 87 -0.59 6.14 -0.82
CA PRO A 87 -1.04 7.50 -0.53
C PRO A 87 -1.87 7.57 0.76
N HIS A 88 -1.56 8.51 1.63
CA HIS A 88 -2.22 8.66 2.94
C HIS A 88 -3.75 8.61 2.88
N HIS A 89 -4.36 9.26 1.87
CA HIS A 89 -5.82 9.28 1.74
C HIS A 89 -6.42 7.88 1.55
N THR A 90 -5.72 6.95 0.90
CA THR A 90 -6.24 5.58 0.70
C THR A 90 -6.34 4.81 2.02
N ALA A 91 -5.44 5.07 2.97
CA ALA A 91 -5.54 4.50 4.32
C ALA A 91 -6.70 5.13 5.11
N VAL A 92 -6.95 6.43 4.94
CA VAL A 92 -8.12 7.10 5.53
C VAL A 92 -9.42 6.51 4.98
N ASP A 93 -9.51 6.31 3.67
CA ASP A 93 -10.68 5.72 3.02
C ASP A 93 -10.92 4.27 3.50
N LEU A 94 -9.85 3.48 3.61
CA LEU A 94 -9.91 2.13 4.18
C LEU A 94 -10.49 2.12 5.60
N VAL A 95 -10.03 3.05 6.45
CA VAL A 95 -10.53 3.18 7.84
C VAL A 95 -12.01 3.55 7.85
N ARG A 96 -12.43 4.49 6.99
CA ARG A 96 -13.85 4.85 6.84
C ARG A 96 -14.71 3.66 6.43
N ASP A 97 -14.25 2.87 5.47
CA ASP A 97 -14.95 1.68 5.00
C ASP A 97 -15.13 0.64 6.12
N TRP A 98 -14.07 0.38 6.90
CA TRP A 98 -14.13 -0.55 8.03
C TRP A 98 -14.99 -0.02 9.18
N CYS A 99 -14.91 1.28 9.46
CA CYS A 99 -15.77 1.93 10.44
C CYS A 99 -17.25 1.84 10.06
N ALA A 100 -17.58 2.05 8.78
CA ALA A 100 -18.95 1.92 8.27
C ALA A 100 -19.50 0.50 8.41
N GLN A 101 -18.63 -0.50 8.42
CA GLN A 101 -18.96 -1.91 8.65
C GLN A 101 -18.95 -2.31 10.14
N GLY A 102 -18.72 -1.37 11.06
CA GLY A 102 -18.79 -1.60 12.51
C GLY A 102 -17.49 -2.06 13.17
N THR A 103 -16.37 -2.09 12.45
CA THR A 103 -15.06 -2.42 13.04
C THR A 103 -14.54 -1.24 13.86
N THR A 104 -14.02 -1.51 15.05
CA THR A 104 -13.25 -0.53 15.82
C THR A 104 -11.87 -0.38 15.20
N VAL A 105 -11.54 0.80 14.69
CA VAL A 105 -10.27 1.08 14.03
C VAL A 105 -9.57 2.27 14.65
N GLU A 106 -8.31 2.12 14.99
CA GLU A 106 -7.40 3.21 15.30
C GLU A 106 -6.62 3.59 14.05
N LEU A 107 -6.75 4.85 13.58
CA LEU A 107 -5.87 5.40 12.54
C LEU A 107 -4.76 6.21 13.20
N ARG A 108 -3.52 5.87 12.90
CA ARG A 108 -2.34 6.64 13.29
C ARG A 108 -1.61 7.14 12.06
N THR A 109 -1.42 8.46 12.03
CA THR A 109 -0.59 9.10 11.01
C THR A 109 0.75 9.48 11.62
N ALA A 110 1.83 8.92 11.09
CA ALA A 110 3.18 9.36 11.43
C ALA A 110 3.51 10.64 10.67
N GLU A 111 3.67 11.75 11.39
CA GLU A 111 4.00 13.06 10.83
C GLU A 111 5.52 13.17 10.63
N LEU A 112 6.03 12.45 9.64
CA LEU A 112 7.44 12.43 9.28
C LEU A 112 7.68 13.24 8.00
N PRO A 113 8.82 13.95 7.88
CA PRO A 113 9.18 14.61 6.64
C PRO A 113 9.41 13.58 5.54
N ALA A 114 9.15 13.95 4.28
CA ALA A 114 9.57 13.15 3.14
C ALA A 114 11.11 13.12 3.07
N LEU A 115 11.70 11.93 3.15
CA LEU A 115 13.15 11.76 3.19
C LEU A 115 13.72 11.29 1.84
N ALA A 116 13.09 10.29 1.24
CA ALA A 116 13.60 9.68 0.02
C ALA A 116 12.46 9.18 -0.87
N PRO A 117 11.65 10.07 -1.46
CA PRO A 117 10.52 9.70 -2.30
C PRO A 117 10.94 8.76 -3.45
N GLY A 118 10.20 7.68 -3.63
CA GLY A 118 10.46 6.65 -4.64
C GLY A 118 11.40 5.52 -4.19
N LEU A 119 11.95 5.59 -2.98
CA LEU A 119 12.82 4.55 -2.42
C LEU A 119 12.17 3.72 -1.31
N VAL A 120 10.85 3.82 -1.13
CA VAL A 120 10.08 3.06 -0.12
C VAL A 120 10.44 3.44 1.34
N VAL A 121 11.31 4.42 1.52
CA VAL A 121 11.78 4.84 2.86
C VAL A 121 10.64 5.46 3.66
N ASP A 122 9.88 6.35 3.02
CA ASP A 122 8.79 7.08 3.67
C ASP A 122 7.58 6.16 3.98
N HIS A 123 7.51 5.00 3.30
CA HIS A 123 6.57 3.92 3.61
C HIS A 123 7.04 3.06 4.79
N ALA A 124 8.32 2.70 4.83
CA ALA A 124 8.85 1.78 5.85
C ALA A 124 9.15 2.46 7.19
N LEU A 125 9.55 3.74 7.16
CA LEU A 125 10.00 4.48 8.34
C LEU A 125 8.95 4.59 9.45
N PRO A 126 7.66 4.84 9.19
CA PRO A 126 6.61 4.86 10.22
C PRO A 126 6.58 3.58 11.06
N MET A 127 6.76 2.43 10.45
CA MET A 127 6.76 1.13 11.13
C MET A 127 7.92 1.03 12.14
N LEU A 128 9.10 1.57 11.81
CA LEU A 128 10.27 1.55 12.67
C LEU A 128 10.15 2.56 13.82
N VAL A 129 9.69 3.77 13.52
CA VAL A 129 9.56 4.85 14.51
C VAL A 129 8.44 4.54 15.52
N GLU A 130 7.34 3.97 15.07
CA GLU A 130 6.18 3.64 15.89
C GLU A 130 6.18 2.20 16.45
N ARG A 131 7.30 1.48 16.38
CA ARG A 131 7.39 0.07 16.77
C ARG A 131 6.91 -0.19 18.20
N ASP A 132 7.29 0.69 19.16
CA ASP A 132 6.93 0.51 20.57
C ASP A 132 5.43 0.81 20.80
N THR A 133 4.86 1.72 20.01
CA THR A 133 3.43 2.00 20.00
C THR A 133 2.64 0.84 19.42
N ASN A 134 3.12 0.25 18.32
CA ASN A 134 2.52 -0.93 17.71
C ASN A 134 2.55 -2.14 18.63
N ALA A 135 3.70 -2.37 19.28
CA ALA A 135 3.84 -3.44 20.25
C ALA A 135 2.89 -3.26 21.46
N ARG A 136 2.77 -2.03 21.95
CA ARG A 136 1.85 -1.67 23.04
C ARG A 136 0.39 -1.89 22.65
N TYR A 137 0.00 -1.47 21.43
CA TYR A 137 -1.34 -1.74 20.91
C TYR A 137 -1.68 -3.23 20.96
N LEU A 138 -0.80 -4.11 20.50
CA LEU A 138 -1.00 -5.56 20.52
C LEU A 138 -1.07 -6.10 21.94
N MET A 139 -0.13 -5.69 22.84
CA MET A 139 -0.12 -6.13 24.23
C MET A 139 -1.39 -5.72 24.99
N ASP A 140 -1.93 -4.54 24.71
CA ASP A 140 -3.18 -4.10 25.28
C ASP A 140 -4.36 -5.00 24.86
N ARG A 141 -4.38 -5.47 23.61
CA ARG A 141 -5.41 -6.44 23.17
C ARG A 141 -5.27 -7.79 23.85
N VAL A 142 -4.04 -8.29 24.00
CA VAL A 142 -3.77 -9.53 24.75
C VAL A 142 -4.22 -9.41 26.22
N GLN A 143 -4.11 -8.22 26.82
CA GLN A 143 -4.53 -7.94 28.18
C GLN A 143 -6.02 -7.60 28.31
N GLY A 144 -6.81 -7.68 27.23
CA GLY A 144 -8.24 -7.39 27.24
C GLY A 144 -8.59 -5.88 27.35
N ARG A 145 -7.64 -4.98 27.17
CA ARG A 145 -7.92 -3.54 27.18
C ARG A 145 -8.70 -3.14 25.95
N PRO A 146 -9.64 -2.19 26.06
CA PRO A 146 -10.38 -1.68 24.91
C PRO A 146 -9.47 -1.07 23.85
N ALA A 147 -9.79 -1.28 22.56
CA ALA A 147 -9.06 -0.65 21.48
C ALA A 147 -9.43 0.83 21.36
N PRO A 148 -8.47 1.72 21.11
CA PRO A 148 -8.77 3.07 20.66
C PRO A 148 -9.59 3.04 19.36
N ASN A 149 -10.40 4.11 19.15
CA ASN A 149 -11.32 4.17 18.03
C ASN A 149 -11.28 5.56 17.37
N SER A 150 -10.93 5.61 16.10
CA SER A 150 -10.88 6.82 15.28
C SER A 150 -12.14 7.02 14.43
N CYS A 151 -13.12 6.10 14.48
CA CYS A 151 -14.28 6.13 13.58
C CYS A 151 -15.13 7.40 13.66
N GLY A 152 -15.05 8.14 14.75
CA GLY A 152 -15.76 9.43 14.90
C GLY A 152 -14.99 10.65 14.41
N THR A 153 -13.75 10.48 13.96
CA THR A 153 -12.83 11.60 13.63
C THR A 153 -12.20 11.52 12.23
N VAL A 154 -12.46 10.45 11.49
CA VAL A 154 -11.93 10.20 10.12
C VAL A 154 -12.96 10.45 9.03
#